data_5c459251a42f0da25704ea7e06fd6ddd
#
_entry.id   5c459251a42f0da25704ea7e06fd6ddd
#
_cell.length_a   1.000
_cell.length_b   1.000
_cell.length_c   1.000
_cell.angle_alpha   90.00
_cell.angle_beta   90.00
_cell.angle_gamma   90.00
#
_symmetry.space_group_name_H-M   'P 1'
#
loop_
_entity.id
_entity.type
_entity.pdbx_description
1 polymer ?
#
loop_
_entity_poly.entity_id
_entity_poly.type
_entity_poly.pdbx_seq_one_letter_code
_entity_poly.pdbx_strand_id
1 'polypeptide(L)'
;TCINQKSLVKPNDIVARGDVLADGPATDFGELALGQNMLVAFMPWNGYNFEDSILISERIVRDDVFTSIHIEDFEVMARDTKLGPEEITRDIPNVGEEALKNLDHNGVIRIGAEVKPGDILVGKITPKSETELAPEEKLLRAIFGEKAADVKDTSLIVPSGVTGIIMDVKVSSRVDFEKEKLSPSDRRREIKQIQEEYKTQMDKLRESLTEALSNILLGEKIPLDVINGATQEIIIPANRKITKTLLRKLAAVSKHVEIDPSPVRIKIMEIIASFQSRFDELETDRERKVAGIESGDIAGDGSIKQVKVYIATKQKLEVGDKMAGRHGNKGVVAKIVPVEDMPFLADGTPIEICLNPLGVPSRMNVGQVLETHLGWACKKLGIKVATPVFDGIPEKKVREYLKDANKVETDAGGPITVTTAGKATLFDGRTGEKIDQQVVVGYIYMMKLNHLVSHKIHARAVGPYSLVTQQPLGGKAQYGGQRFGEMEVWALEAYGAAHTLQELLTVKSDDVQGRTKIYESLVKGDNTLQAGTPESFNVLIKEIQSLGLDIRLNKRDALGNLVETRPPSAAQIASGNPRATSL
;
A
#
# COMPACT_ATOMS: atom_id res chain seq x y z
N THR A 1 6.24 -12.96 -16.15
CA THR A 1 6.09 -14.35 -15.74
C THR A 1 5.53 -14.39 -14.34
N CYS A 2 4.49 -15.19 -14.10
CA CYS A 2 3.89 -15.35 -12.78
C CYS A 2 4.84 -16.17 -11.90
N ILE A 3 5.34 -15.59 -10.81
CA ILE A 3 6.35 -16.21 -9.93
C ILE A 3 5.67 -17.00 -8.80
N ASN A 4 4.42 -16.64 -8.44
CA ASN A 4 3.69 -17.28 -7.35
C ASN A 4 2.47 -18.03 -7.90
N GLN A 5 2.45 -19.35 -7.71
CA GLN A 5 1.36 -20.21 -8.10
C GLN A 5 1.01 -21.15 -6.94
N LYS A 6 -0.29 -21.40 -6.74
CA LYS A 6 -0.81 -22.33 -5.74
C LYS A 6 -1.16 -23.65 -6.42
N SER A 7 -0.58 -24.76 -5.98
CA SER A 7 -0.94 -26.09 -6.48
C SER A 7 -2.35 -26.47 -6.01
N LEU A 8 -3.18 -26.97 -6.94
CA LEU A 8 -4.52 -27.49 -6.66
C LEU A 8 -4.51 -28.98 -6.38
N VAL A 9 -3.50 -29.68 -6.89
CA VAL A 9 -3.35 -31.13 -6.79
C VAL A 9 -2.34 -31.51 -5.70
N LYS A 10 -2.53 -32.67 -5.10
CA LYS A 10 -1.64 -33.26 -4.13
C LYS A 10 -0.85 -34.43 -4.74
N PRO A 11 0.29 -34.82 -4.16
CA PRO A 11 0.98 -36.03 -4.59
C PRO A 11 0.04 -37.25 -4.55
N ASN A 12 0.07 -38.06 -5.61
CA ASN A 12 -0.77 -39.27 -5.85
C ASN A 12 -2.21 -39.00 -6.31
N ASP A 13 -2.62 -37.75 -6.57
CA ASP A 13 -3.89 -37.51 -7.22
C ASP A 13 -3.86 -37.98 -8.68
N ILE A 14 -4.98 -38.51 -9.15
CA ILE A 14 -5.15 -38.92 -10.56
C ILE A 14 -5.56 -37.71 -11.34
N VAL A 15 -4.78 -37.35 -12.35
CA VAL A 15 -5.03 -36.20 -13.23
C VAL A 15 -5.28 -36.65 -14.66
N ALA A 16 -6.20 -36.01 -15.35
CA ALA A 16 -6.51 -36.21 -16.75
C ALA A 16 -5.95 -35.08 -17.62
N ARG A 17 -5.94 -35.28 -18.92
CA ARG A 17 -5.56 -34.23 -19.87
C ARG A 17 -6.55 -33.08 -19.85
N GLY A 18 -6.11 -31.88 -19.53
CA GLY A 18 -6.94 -30.67 -19.44
C GLY A 18 -7.24 -30.24 -18.01
N ASP A 19 -6.91 -31.05 -17.01
CA ASP A 19 -7.07 -30.65 -15.60
C ASP A 19 -6.11 -29.52 -15.21
N VAL A 20 -6.61 -28.62 -14.38
CA VAL A 20 -5.81 -27.50 -13.86
C VAL A 20 -4.98 -27.98 -12.71
N LEU A 21 -3.64 -27.91 -12.82
CA LEU A 21 -2.71 -28.36 -11.80
C LEU A 21 -2.36 -27.29 -10.77
N ALA A 22 -2.33 -26.02 -11.21
CA ALA A 22 -1.99 -24.90 -10.35
C ALA A 22 -2.70 -23.64 -10.81
N ASP A 23 -3.06 -22.78 -9.86
CA ASP A 23 -3.65 -21.46 -10.10
C ASP A 23 -2.63 -20.35 -9.82
N GLY A 24 -2.64 -19.32 -10.68
CA GLY A 24 -1.90 -18.08 -10.47
C GLY A 24 -2.68 -17.06 -9.63
N PRO A 25 -2.17 -15.83 -9.51
CA PRO A 25 -2.90 -14.75 -8.83
C PRO A 25 -4.20 -14.43 -9.57
N ALA A 26 -5.26 -14.16 -8.78
CA ALA A 26 -6.61 -13.85 -9.27
C ALA A 26 -7.20 -14.89 -10.25
N THR A 27 -6.85 -16.17 -10.07
CA THR A 27 -7.44 -17.30 -10.81
C THR A 27 -8.08 -18.29 -9.85
N ASP A 28 -9.12 -18.98 -10.32
CA ASP A 28 -9.82 -20.04 -9.60
C ASP A 28 -10.13 -21.17 -10.59
N PHE A 29 -9.56 -22.37 -10.37
CA PHE A 29 -9.64 -23.53 -11.28
C PHE A 29 -9.34 -23.19 -12.75
N GLY A 30 -8.29 -22.39 -12.98
CA GLY A 30 -7.83 -21.98 -14.31
C GLY A 30 -8.64 -20.85 -14.95
N GLU A 31 -9.68 -20.36 -14.30
CA GLU A 31 -10.48 -19.22 -14.77
C GLU A 31 -10.13 -17.93 -14.06
N LEU A 32 -10.28 -16.79 -14.73
CA LEU A 32 -10.01 -15.48 -14.18
C LEU A 32 -11.06 -15.10 -13.13
N ALA A 33 -10.63 -14.86 -11.89
CA ALA A 33 -11.45 -14.55 -10.72
C ALA A 33 -11.11 -13.17 -10.16
N LEU A 34 -11.42 -12.09 -10.91
CA LEU A 34 -11.14 -10.69 -10.50
C LEU A 34 -12.23 -10.09 -9.62
N GLY A 35 -13.32 -10.77 -9.39
CA GLY A 35 -14.46 -10.28 -8.61
C GLY A 35 -15.22 -11.39 -7.92
N GLN A 36 -16.39 -11.05 -7.40
CA GLN A 36 -17.26 -11.96 -6.67
C GLN A 36 -18.71 -11.83 -7.13
N ASN A 37 -19.47 -12.92 -7.04
CA ASN A 37 -20.91 -12.91 -7.30
C ASN A 37 -21.64 -12.36 -6.07
N MET A 38 -22.31 -11.22 -6.24
CA MET A 38 -23.02 -10.51 -5.17
C MET A 38 -24.51 -10.53 -5.39
N LEU A 39 -25.27 -10.62 -4.29
CA LEU A 39 -26.74 -10.52 -4.32
C LEU A 39 -27.14 -9.04 -4.48
N VAL A 40 -27.69 -8.71 -5.63
CA VAL A 40 -28.01 -7.33 -6.04
C VAL A 40 -29.52 -7.13 -6.17
N ALA A 41 -30.00 -5.97 -5.72
CA ALA A 41 -31.35 -5.48 -5.98
C ALA A 41 -31.29 -4.20 -6.82
N PHE A 42 -32.13 -4.11 -7.86
CA PHE A 42 -32.31 -2.90 -8.66
C PHE A 42 -33.46 -2.08 -8.13
N MET A 43 -33.16 -1.20 -7.18
CA MET A 43 -34.16 -0.33 -6.56
C MET A 43 -33.51 0.99 -6.11
N PRO A 44 -34.23 2.12 -6.17
CA PRO A 44 -33.78 3.34 -5.51
C PRO A 44 -33.85 3.16 -3.99
N TRP A 45 -32.82 3.61 -3.28
CA TRP A 45 -32.78 3.54 -1.82
C TRP A 45 -32.38 4.89 -1.21
N ASN A 46 -33.35 5.65 -0.74
CA ASN A 46 -33.19 6.95 -0.07
C ASN A 46 -32.25 7.95 -0.78
N GLY A 47 -32.08 7.85 -2.07
CA GLY A 47 -31.18 8.69 -2.85
C GLY A 47 -29.69 8.33 -2.75
N TYR A 48 -29.29 7.38 -1.89
CA TYR A 48 -27.87 7.01 -1.75
C TYR A 48 -27.30 6.20 -2.91
N ASN A 49 -28.15 5.76 -3.83
CA ASN A 49 -27.73 5.14 -5.10
C ASN A 49 -28.18 5.98 -6.31
N PHE A 50 -28.29 7.29 -6.14
CA PHE A 50 -28.62 8.21 -7.22
C PHE A 50 -27.54 8.16 -8.32
N GLU A 51 -27.96 8.17 -9.60
CA GLU A 51 -27.08 7.99 -10.76
C GLU A 51 -26.26 6.69 -10.67
N ASP A 52 -24.93 6.81 -10.68
CA ASP A 52 -23.97 5.70 -10.64
C ASP A 52 -23.49 5.34 -9.23
N SER A 53 -24.15 5.85 -8.21
CA SER A 53 -23.81 5.53 -6.83
C SER A 53 -24.22 4.11 -6.48
N ILE A 54 -23.41 3.45 -5.70
CA ILE A 54 -23.61 2.07 -5.23
C ILE A 54 -23.80 2.09 -3.73
N LEU A 55 -24.86 1.45 -3.26
CA LEU A 55 -25.06 1.18 -1.84
C LEU A 55 -24.60 -0.24 -1.55
N ILE A 56 -23.77 -0.42 -0.54
CA ILE A 56 -23.25 -1.73 -0.14
C ILE A 56 -23.58 -2.06 1.32
N SER A 57 -23.71 -3.35 1.60
CA SER A 57 -23.84 -3.88 2.94
C SER A 57 -22.49 -3.93 3.67
N GLU A 58 -22.49 -3.64 4.97
CA GLU A 58 -21.31 -3.75 5.83
C GLU A 58 -20.71 -5.17 5.86
N ARG A 59 -21.53 -6.20 5.64
CA ARG A 59 -21.07 -7.59 5.53
C ARG A 59 -19.93 -7.74 4.52
N ILE A 60 -20.01 -7.05 3.36
CA ILE A 60 -19.00 -7.09 2.31
C ILE A 60 -17.62 -6.65 2.83
N VAL A 61 -17.60 -5.60 3.65
CA VAL A 61 -16.36 -5.04 4.22
C VAL A 61 -15.86 -5.88 5.40
N ARG A 62 -16.80 -6.38 6.23
CA ARG A 62 -16.48 -7.22 7.37
C ARG A 62 -15.86 -8.55 6.97
N ASP A 63 -16.45 -9.21 5.98
CA ASP A 63 -16.04 -10.54 5.49
C ASP A 63 -14.89 -10.45 4.45
N ASP A 64 -14.26 -9.27 4.30
CA ASP A 64 -13.12 -9.02 3.39
C ASP A 64 -13.35 -9.45 1.92
N VAL A 65 -14.59 -9.36 1.41
CA VAL A 65 -14.98 -9.87 0.08
C VAL A 65 -14.23 -9.17 -1.07
N PHE A 66 -14.05 -7.85 -0.98
CA PHE A 66 -13.33 -7.02 -1.96
C PHE A 66 -12.05 -6.41 -1.38
N THR A 67 -11.44 -7.06 -0.41
CA THR A 67 -10.18 -6.60 0.15
C THR A 67 -9.05 -6.93 -0.80
N SER A 68 -8.20 -5.95 -1.08
CA SER A 68 -7.03 -6.08 -1.95
C SER A 68 -5.74 -5.85 -1.17
N ILE A 69 -4.68 -6.53 -1.58
CA ILE A 69 -3.34 -6.34 -1.04
C ILE A 69 -2.53 -5.58 -2.10
N HIS A 70 -2.00 -4.43 -1.71
CA HIS A 70 -1.15 -3.59 -2.55
C HIS A 70 0.28 -3.66 -2.00
N ILE A 71 1.24 -3.89 -2.91
CA ILE A 71 2.66 -3.92 -2.56
C ILE A 71 3.32 -2.77 -3.30
N GLU A 72 3.86 -1.82 -2.54
CA GLU A 72 4.60 -0.68 -3.06
C GLU A 72 6.08 -0.85 -2.77
N ASP A 73 6.92 -0.53 -3.75
CA ASP A 73 8.37 -0.56 -3.60
C ASP A 73 8.94 0.84 -3.47
N PHE A 74 9.79 1.03 -2.49
CA PHE A 74 10.51 2.26 -2.22
C PHE A 74 12.01 1.98 -2.33
N GLU A 75 12.70 2.80 -3.10
CA GLU A 75 14.10 2.63 -3.39
C GLU A 75 14.92 3.84 -2.96
N VAL A 76 16.06 3.59 -2.34
CA VAL A 76 17.06 4.60 -2.03
C VAL A 76 18.45 4.12 -2.42
N MET A 77 19.23 5.01 -3.02
CA MET A 77 20.61 4.76 -3.41
C MET A 77 21.55 5.69 -2.65
N ALA A 78 22.66 5.16 -2.16
CA ALA A 78 23.78 5.94 -1.66
C ALA A 78 24.83 6.05 -2.76
N ARG A 79 25.26 7.28 -3.06
CA ARG A 79 26.19 7.60 -4.16
C ARG A 79 27.46 8.27 -3.60
N ASP A 80 28.56 8.16 -4.36
CA ASP A 80 29.72 8.99 -4.12
C ASP A 80 29.45 10.43 -4.57
N THR A 81 29.52 11.39 -3.66
CA THR A 81 29.42 12.81 -3.99
C THR A 81 30.81 13.46 -3.93
N LYS A 82 30.96 14.66 -4.55
CA LYS A 82 32.22 15.42 -4.51
C LYS A 82 32.65 15.83 -3.10
N LEU A 83 31.73 15.82 -2.15
CA LEU A 83 31.94 16.21 -0.74
C LEU A 83 32.24 15.02 0.17
N GLY A 84 32.09 13.80 -0.35
CA GLY A 84 32.25 12.56 0.38
C GLY A 84 31.15 11.54 0.02
N PRO A 85 31.32 10.28 0.40
CA PRO A 85 30.32 9.25 0.15
C PRO A 85 29.06 9.50 1.00
N GLU A 86 27.89 9.22 0.42
CA GLU A 86 26.65 9.11 1.20
C GLU A 86 26.67 7.80 1.98
N GLU A 87 26.20 7.83 3.21
CA GLU A 87 26.15 6.64 4.07
C GLU A 87 24.73 6.28 4.48
N ILE A 88 24.45 4.98 4.51
CA ILE A 88 23.23 4.42 5.08
C ILE A 88 23.55 3.98 6.49
N THR A 89 23.00 4.69 7.49
CA THR A 89 23.26 4.47 8.90
C THR A 89 22.04 4.75 9.76
N ARG A 90 22.03 4.22 10.97
CA ARG A 90 21.04 4.52 12.00
C ARG A 90 21.32 5.86 12.70
N ASP A 91 22.56 6.33 12.69
CA ASP A 91 22.97 7.57 13.36
C ASP A 91 22.57 8.79 12.53
N ILE A 92 21.33 9.23 12.69
CA ILE A 92 20.76 10.37 11.98
C ILE A 92 20.73 11.56 12.95
N PRO A 93 21.29 12.73 12.56
CA PRO A 93 21.26 13.92 13.41
C PRO A 93 19.83 14.45 13.59
N ASN A 94 19.53 14.93 14.80
CA ASN A 94 18.25 15.58 15.16
C ASN A 94 17.00 14.68 15.09
N VAL A 95 17.16 13.36 15.14
CA VAL A 95 16.05 12.40 15.18
C VAL A 95 16.01 11.71 16.54
N GLY A 96 14.81 11.63 17.14
CA GLY A 96 14.61 10.96 18.43
C GLY A 96 14.70 9.43 18.31
N GLU A 97 15.08 8.77 19.39
CA GLU A 97 15.22 7.30 19.44
C GLU A 97 13.91 6.55 19.11
N GLU A 98 12.76 7.18 19.37
CA GLU A 98 11.45 6.58 19.07
C GLU A 98 11.23 6.39 17.58
N ALA A 99 11.65 7.33 16.74
CA ALA A 99 11.60 7.22 15.29
C ALA A 99 12.60 6.19 14.73
N LEU A 100 13.65 5.89 15.47
CA LEU A 100 14.69 4.92 15.11
C LEU A 100 14.42 3.50 15.62
N LYS A 101 13.32 3.29 16.36
CA LYS A 101 12.99 2.00 17.01
C LYS A 101 12.93 0.83 16.04
N ASN A 102 12.36 1.06 14.86
CA ASN A 102 12.15 0.02 13.84
C ASN A 102 13.34 -0.18 12.91
N LEU A 103 14.40 0.62 13.04
CA LEU A 103 15.61 0.51 12.24
C LEU A 103 16.58 -0.52 12.85
N ASP A 104 17.23 -1.29 12.00
CA ASP A 104 18.35 -2.14 12.34
C ASP A 104 19.63 -1.31 12.55
N HIS A 105 20.69 -1.93 13.08
CA HIS A 105 22.00 -1.30 13.25
C HIS A 105 22.61 -0.77 11.94
N ASN A 106 22.20 -1.33 10.80
CA ASN A 106 22.59 -0.87 9.45
C ASN A 106 21.77 0.33 8.94
N GLY A 107 20.85 0.89 9.74
CA GLY A 107 19.99 1.99 9.32
C GLY A 107 18.84 1.59 8.38
N VAL A 108 18.50 0.31 8.28
CA VAL A 108 17.43 -0.21 7.43
C VAL A 108 16.30 -0.74 8.30
N ILE A 109 15.06 -0.54 7.87
CA ILE A 109 13.89 -0.98 8.60
C ILE A 109 13.78 -2.51 8.65
N ARG A 110 13.25 -3.04 9.75
CA ARG A 110 13.08 -4.49 9.96
C ARG A 110 11.87 -5.02 9.20
N ILE A 111 11.97 -6.24 8.69
CA ILE A 111 10.85 -6.96 8.10
C ILE A 111 9.79 -7.23 9.17
N GLY A 112 8.51 -7.05 8.82
CA GLY A 112 7.37 -7.20 9.73
C GLY A 112 7.07 -5.96 10.57
N ALA A 113 7.82 -4.86 10.45
CA ALA A 113 7.51 -3.60 11.12
C ALA A 113 6.27 -2.95 10.50
N GLU A 114 5.37 -2.46 11.33
CA GLU A 114 4.26 -1.61 10.92
C GLU A 114 4.75 -0.17 10.74
N VAL A 115 4.40 0.43 9.60
CA VAL A 115 4.83 1.77 9.22
C VAL A 115 3.67 2.72 9.00
N LYS A 116 3.90 3.99 9.36
CA LYS A 116 2.98 5.12 9.20
C LYS A 116 3.64 6.23 8.38
N PRO A 117 2.87 7.16 7.80
CA PRO A 117 3.42 8.32 7.11
C PRO A 117 4.37 9.11 8.03
N GLY A 118 5.58 9.40 7.53
CA GLY A 118 6.62 10.09 8.29
C GLY A 118 7.63 9.18 8.98
N ASP A 119 7.41 7.87 9.07
CA ASP A 119 8.39 6.92 9.60
C ASP A 119 9.59 6.78 8.66
N ILE A 120 10.76 6.52 9.21
CA ILE A 120 12.00 6.35 8.45
C ILE A 120 12.11 4.88 8.00
N LEU A 121 12.18 4.66 6.68
CA LEU A 121 12.43 3.35 6.09
C LEU A 121 13.91 3.02 6.02
N VAL A 122 14.70 3.98 5.57
CA VAL A 122 16.16 3.83 5.44
C VAL A 122 16.81 5.13 5.86
N GLY A 123 17.66 5.06 6.90
CA GLY A 123 18.44 6.20 7.36
C GLY A 123 19.59 6.48 6.39
N LYS A 124 19.61 7.66 5.79
CA LYS A 124 20.67 8.12 4.90
C LYS A 124 21.16 9.50 5.29
N ILE A 125 22.47 9.67 5.34
CA ILE A 125 23.11 10.95 5.59
C ILE A 125 23.99 11.35 4.40
N THR A 126 23.95 12.65 4.07
CA THR A 126 24.74 13.23 2.99
C THR A 126 25.66 14.30 3.56
N PRO A 127 26.97 14.34 3.22
CA PRO A 127 27.88 15.39 3.68
C PRO A 127 27.43 16.78 3.15
N LYS A 128 27.50 17.81 4.02
CA LYS A 128 27.22 19.20 3.64
C LYS A 128 28.50 19.92 3.22
N SER A 129 28.39 20.85 2.25
CA SER A 129 29.46 21.81 1.99
C SER A 129 29.33 23.00 2.98
N GLU A 130 30.46 23.62 3.34
CA GLU A 130 30.47 24.81 4.20
C GLU A 130 29.69 26.00 3.62
N THR A 131 29.52 26.04 2.29
CA THR A 131 28.78 27.07 1.58
C THR A 131 27.26 26.91 1.62
N GLU A 132 26.77 25.72 1.93
CA GLU A 132 25.32 25.40 1.96
C GLU A 132 24.69 25.56 3.35
N LEU A 133 25.46 25.97 4.35
CA LEU A 133 24.94 26.20 5.69
C LEU A 133 24.03 27.43 5.72
N ALA A 134 22.79 27.23 6.18
CA ALA A 134 21.87 28.34 6.43
C ALA A 134 22.47 29.34 7.43
N PRO A 135 22.15 30.64 7.35
CA PRO A 135 22.68 31.64 8.28
C PRO A 135 22.44 31.30 9.75
N GLU A 136 21.30 30.67 10.07
CA GLU A 136 20.95 30.21 11.41
C GLU A 136 21.87 29.05 11.87
N GLU A 137 22.21 28.16 10.98
CA GLU A 137 23.11 27.04 11.25
C GLU A 137 24.55 27.47 11.48
N LYS A 138 25.01 28.53 10.74
CA LYS A 138 26.30 29.17 10.96
C LYS A 138 26.35 29.84 12.33
N LEU A 139 25.26 30.47 12.75
CA LEU A 139 25.13 31.08 14.07
C LEU A 139 25.14 30.02 15.19
N LEU A 140 24.43 28.92 15.01
CA LEU A 140 24.43 27.78 15.95
C LEU A 140 25.81 27.16 16.09
N ARG A 141 26.55 26.98 14.99
CA ARG A 141 27.97 26.55 15.03
C ARG A 141 28.85 27.50 15.83
N ALA A 142 28.65 28.81 15.67
CA ALA A 142 29.41 29.81 16.38
C ALA A 142 29.08 29.87 17.88
N ILE A 143 27.86 29.56 18.30
CA ILE A 143 27.41 29.61 19.70
C ILE A 143 27.67 28.30 20.44
N PHE A 144 27.40 27.16 19.80
CA PHE A 144 27.43 25.83 20.43
C PHE A 144 28.68 25.00 20.08
N GLY A 145 29.63 25.53 19.29
CA GLY A 145 30.83 24.84 18.84
C GLY A 145 30.55 23.73 17.83
N GLU A 146 31.51 22.82 17.64
CA GLU A 146 31.51 21.77 16.58
C GLU A 146 30.36 20.76 16.56
N LYS A 147 29.33 20.93 17.38
CA LYS A 147 28.19 20.02 17.46
C LYS A 147 27.10 20.27 16.41
N ALA A 148 27.26 21.21 15.49
CA ALA A 148 26.40 21.29 14.30
C ALA A 148 26.82 20.17 13.35
N ALA A 149 25.92 19.25 13.07
CA ALA A 149 26.19 18.08 12.25
C ALA A 149 26.73 18.46 10.87
N ASP A 150 27.89 17.90 10.49
CA ASP A 150 28.51 18.09 9.17
C ASP A 150 27.74 17.38 8.04
N VAL A 151 26.68 16.69 8.41
CA VAL A 151 25.86 15.89 7.53
C VAL A 151 24.41 16.37 7.52
N LYS A 152 23.75 16.21 6.38
CA LYS A 152 22.33 16.46 6.17
C LYS A 152 21.58 15.15 6.19
N ASP A 153 20.44 15.11 6.86
CA ASP A 153 19.50 13.99 6.77
C ASP A 153 18.84 13.97 5.39
N THR A 154 19.02 12.87 4.68
CA THR A 154 18.39 12.55 3.38
C THR A 154 17.74 11.18 3.41
N SER A 155 17.27 10.77 4.58
CA SER A 155 16.63 9.48 4.82
C SER A 155 15.39 9.29 3.96
N LEU A 156 15.13 8.05 3.59
CA LEU A 156 13.89 7.67 2.93
C LEU A 156 12.79 7.57 3.98
N ILE A 157 11.80 8.43 3.85
CA ILE A 157 10.65 8.52 4.76
C ILE A 157 9.41 7.97 4.04
N VAL A 158 8.50 7.33 4.78
CA VAL A 158 7.21 6.87 4.25
C VAL A 158 6.39 8.06 3.75
N PRO A 159 5.97 8.07 2.47
CA PRO A 159 5.16 9.15 1.93
C PRO A 159 3.78 9.26 2.58
N SER A 160 3.15 10.44 2.46
CA SER A 160 1.79 10.65 2.93
C SER A 160 0.80 9.71 2.25
N GLY A 161 -0.07 9.06 3.04
CA GLY A 161 -1.11 8.15 2.57
C GLY A 161 -0.67 6.69 2.42
N VAL A 162 0.59 6.36 2.72
CA VAL A 162 1.10 4.98 2.74
C VAL A 162 1.16 4.49 4.18
N THR A 163 0.45 3.40 4.46
CA THR A 163 0.49 2.68 5.74
C THR A 163 0.54 1.20 5.46
N GLY A 164 1.28 0.43 6.24
CA GLY A 164 1.34 -1.01 5.99
C GLY A 164 2.38 -1.72 6.80
N ILE A 165 2.74 -2.91 6.36
CA ILE A 165 3.73 -3.76 6.99
C ILE A 165 4.88 -3.99 6.00
N ILE A 166 6.12 -3.93 6.49
CA ILE A 166 7.29 -4.24 5.69
C ILE A 166 7.31 -5.74 5.36
N MET A 167 7.19 -6.04 4.07
CA MET A 167 7.14 -7.42 3.58
C MET A 167 8.52 -7.97 3.30
N ASP A 168 9.37 -7.19 2.64
CA ASP A 168 10.72 -7.59 2.27
C ASP A 168 11.64 -6.37 2.14
N VAL A 169 12.94 -6.59 2.34
CA VAL A 169 13.97 -5.56 2.18
C VAL A 169 15.14 -6.17 1.43
N LYS A 170 15.48 -5.58 0.27
CA LYS A 170 16.63 -5.98 -0.54
C LYS A 170 17.73 -4.94 -0.44
N VAL A 171 18.91 -5.36 -0.04
CA VAL A 171 20.08 -4.50 0.08
C VAL A 171 21.15 -5.00 -0.89
N SER A 172 21.56 -4.17 -1.84
CA SER A 172 22.67 -4.43 -2.77
C SER A 172 23.81 -3.47 -2.47
N SER A 173 25.04 -3.94 -2.40
CA SER A 173 26.22 -3.09 -2.12
C SER A 173 27.29 -3.23 -3.20
N ARG A 174 28.17 -2.21 -3.34
CA ARG A 174 29.26 -2.21 -4.32
C ARG A 174 30.28 -3.33 -4.07
N VAL A 175 30.41 -3.75 -2.81
CA VAL A 175 31.27 -4.89 -2.44
C VAL A 175 30.78 -6.17 -3.09
N ASP A 176 29.48 -6.29 -3.34
CA ASP A 176 28.90 -7.44 -4.02
C ASP A 176 29.24 -7.42 -5.52
N PHE A 177 29.47 -6.24 -6.12
CA PHE A 177 29.87 -6.07 -7.54
C PHE A 177 31.33 -6.42 -7.82
N GLU A 178 32.24 -6.14 -6.89
CA GLU A 178 33.62 -6.58 -7.03
C GLU A 178 33.72 -8.10 -6.96
N LYS A 179 32.80 -8.74 -6.21
CA LYS A 179 32.66 -10.19 -6.14
C LYS A 179 32.06 -10.81 -7.39
N GLU A 180 31.31 -10.06 -8.19
CA GLU A 180 30.74 -10.51 -9.47
C GLU A 180 31.80 -10.78 -10.53
N LYS A 181 32.98 -10.16 -10.44
CA LYS A 181 34.18 -10.49 -11.25
C LYS A 181 34.89 -11.75 -10.79
N LEU A 182 34.44 -12.37 -9.69
CA LEU A 182 35.02 -13.61 -9.20
C LEU A 182 34.78 -14.77 -10.17
N SER A 183 35.82 -15.56 -10.39
CA SER A 183 35.73 -16.75 -11.23
C SER A 183 34.70 -17.75 -10.63
N PRO A 184 34.11 -18.64 -11.45
CA PRO A 184 33.21 -19.67 -10.94
C PRO A 184 33.80 -20.55 -9.81
N SER A 185 35.13 -20.64 -9.74
CA SER A 185 35.87 -21.34 -8.69
C SER A 185 35.86 -20.57 -7.37
N ASP A 186 35.93 -19.24 -7.42
CA ASP A 186 35.97 -18.39 -6.22
C ASP A 186 34.58 -18.25 -5.62
N ARG A 187 33.53 -18.14 -6.44
CA ARG A 187 32.12 -18.21 -5.98
C ARG A 187 31.83 -19.50 -5.20
N ARG A 188 32.30 -20.65 -5.70
CA ARG A 188 32.18 -21.93 -4.99
C ARG A 188 32.94 -21.94 -3.67
N ARG A 189 34.09 -21.26 -3.59
CA ARG A 189 34.84 -21.13 -2.32
C ARG A 189 34.09 -20.29 -1.30
N GLU A 190 33.53 -19.15 -1.70
CA GLU A 190 32.75 -18.30 -0.81
C GLU A 190 31.49 -18.99 -0.31
N ILE A 191 30.73 -19.64 -1.21
CA ILE A 191 29.55 -20.44 -0.79
C ILE A 191 29.96 -21.50 0.22
N LYS A 192 31.10 -22.15 0.03
CA LYS A 192 31.62 -23.14 0.96
C LYS A 192 32.01 -22.53 2.31
N GLN A 193 32.60 -21.34 2.33
CA GLN A 193 32.91 -20.61 3.57
C GLN A 193 31.64 -20.25 4.33
N ILE A 194 30.62 -19.73 3.66
CA ILE A 194 29.33 -19.41 4.28
C ILE A 194 28.66 -20.66 4.85
N GLN A 195 28.75 -21.78 4.15
CA GLN A 195 28.23 -23.06 4.63
C GLN A 195 29.00 -23.59 5.87
N GLU A 196 30.31 -23.39 5.93
CA GLU A 196 31.14 -23.75 7.07
C GLU A 196 30.87 -22.86 8.29
N GLU A 197 30.72 -21.54 8.08
CA GLU A 197 30.32 -20.59 9.13
C GLU A 197 28.93 -20.91 9.68
N TYR A 198 27.95 -21.15 8.81
CA TYR A 198 26.60 -21.56 9.18
C TYR A 198 26.63 -22.86 10.01
N LYS A 199 27.38 -23.85 9.58
CA LYS A 199 27.53 -25.10 10.31
C LYS A 199 28.10 -24.88 11.72
N THR A 200 29.11 -24.01 11.82
CA THR A 200 29.72 -23.67 13.11
C THR A 200 28.74 -22.96 14.05
N GLN A 201 27.94 -22.06 13.52
CA GLN A 201 26.92 -21.34 14.31
C GLN A 201 25.76 -22.28 14.71
N MET A 202 25.32 -23.14 13.81
CA MET A 202 24.31 -24.17 14.10
C MET A 202 24.77 -25.15 15.17
N ASP A 203 26.03 -25.56 15.13
CA ASP A 203 26.57 -26.47 16.14
C ASP A 203 26.65 -25.81 17.52
N LYS A 204 27.04 -24.54 17.59
CA LYS A 204 26.99 -23.74 18.84
C LYS A 204 25.56 -23.62 19.38
N LEU A 205 24.60 -23.35 18.52
CA LEU A 205 23.19 -23.21 18.92
C LEU A 205 22.61 -24.57 19.39
N ARG A 206 23.00 -25.67 18.74
CA ARG A 206 22.66 -27.04 19.17
C ARG A 206 23.28 -27.39 20.51
N GLU A 207 24.53 -26.94 20.78
CA GLU A 207 25.15 -27.11 22.11
C GLU A 207 24.38 -26.34 23.18
N SER A 208 24.01 -25.09 22.92
CA SER A 208 23.20 -24.28 23.84
C SER A 208 21.83 -24.92 24.11
N LEU A 209 21.17 -25.46 23.08
CA LEU A 209 19.91 -26.22 23.24
C LEU A 209 20.15 -27.50 24.08
N THR A 210 21.25 -28.22 23.85
CA THR A 210 21.61 -29.41 24.61
C THR A 210 21.87 -29.07 26.09
N GLU A 211 22.48 -27.91 26.39
CA GLU A 211 22.68 -27.44 27.76
C GLU A 211 21.36 -27.04 28.43
N ALA A 212 20.50 -26.33 27.73
CA ALA A 212 19.18 -25.96 28.24
C ALA A 212 18.32 -27.19 28.55
N LEU A 213 18.33 -28.19 27.67
CA LEU A 213 17.66 -29.48 27.90
C LEU A 213 18.31 -30.26 29.02
N SER A 214 19.65 -30.22 29.16
CA SER A 214 20.36 -30.98 30.20
C SER A 214 20.06 -30.45 31.61
N ASN A 215 19.88 -29.12 31.76
CA ASN A 215 19.55 -28.49 33.05
C ASN A 215 18.21 -28.98 33.63
N ILE A 216 17.30 -29.45 32.78
CA ILE A 216 15.95 -29.84 33.17
C ILE A 216 15.78 -31.36 33.17
N LEU A 217 16.46 -32.07 32.28
CA LEU A 217 16.17 -33.49 31.99
C LEU A 217 17.32 -34.44 32.37
N LEU A 218 18.49 -33.94 32.77
CA LEU A 218 19.63 -34.81 33.03
C LEU A 218 19.37 -35.75 34.24
N GLY A 219 19.39 -37.08 33.98
CA GLY A 219 19.18 -38.08 35.03
C GLY A 219 17.72 -38.48 35.25
N GLU A 220 16.76 -37.79 34.67
CA GLU A 220 15.36 -38.20 34.70
C GLU A 220 15.09 -39.38 33.76
N LYS A 221 14.00 -40.10 34.02
CA LYS A 221 13.53 -41.21 33.16
C LYS A 221 12.22 -40.77 32.53
N ILE A 222 12.15 -40.78 31.20
CA ILE A 222 10.89 -40.58 30.47
C ILE A 222 10.21 -41.92 30.29
N PRO A 223 8.92 -42.05 30.66
CA PRO A 223 8.20 -43.32 30.56
C PRO A 223 7.83 -43.73 29.12
N LEU A 224 8.04 -42.84 28.16
CA LEU A 224 7.63 -42.96 26.75
C LEU A 224 8.83 -42.84 25.82
N ASP A 225 8.71 -43.42 24.63
CA ASP A 225 9.73 -43.30 23.59
C ASP A 225 9.69 -41.90 22.94
N VAL A 226 10.86 -41.34 22.66
CA VAL A 226 11.01 -40.11 21.87
C VAL A 226 11.45 -40.52 20.48
N ILE A 227 10.62 -40.25 19.50
CA ILE A 227 10.77 -40.71 18.11
C ILE A 227 11.09 -39.52 17.19
N ASN A 228 11.87 -39.78 16.16
CA ASN A 228 12.04 -38.86 15.05
C ASN A 228 10.86 -39.02 14.08
N GLY A 229 9.98 -38.04 13.96
CA GLY A 229 8.80 -38.11 13.10
C GLY A 229 9.12 -38.28 11.60
N ALA A 230 10.33 -37.90 11.15
CA ALA A 230 10.74 -38.04 9.76
C ALA A 230 11.29 -39.45 9.43
N THR A 231 12.07 -40.08 10.34
CA THR A 231 12.74 -41.37 10.10
C THR A 231 12.14 -42.52 10.89
N GLN A 232 11.20 -42.24 11.80
CA GLN A 232 10.60 -43.23 12.74
C GLN A 232 11.63 -43.95 13.63
N GLU A 233 12.83 -43.37 13.76
CA GLU A 233 13.87 -43.95 14.66
C GLU A 233 13.64 -43.47 16.09
N ILE A 234 13.82 -44.41 17.06
CA ILE A 234 13.74 -44.09 18.48
C ILE A 234 15.03 -43.38 18.91
N ILE A 235 14.91 -42.10 19.30
CA ILE A 235 16.03 -41.28 19.77
C ILE A 235 16.35 -41.57 21.24
N ILE A 236 15.30 -41.64 22.07
CA ILE A 236 15.41 -41.96 23.51
C ILE A 236 14.41 -43.07 23.81
N PRO A 237 14.87 -44.27 24.14
CA PRO A 237 13.99 -45.37 24.54
C PRO A 237 13.32 -45.10 25.90
N ALA A 238 12.09 -45.62 26.08
CA ALA A 238 11.32 -45.49 27.31
C ALA A 238 12.08 -46.02 28.53
N ASN A 239 11.88 -45.37 29.68
CA ASN A 239 12.45 -45.74 30.99
C ASN A 239 13.99 -45.75 31.08
N ARG A 240 14.69 -45.23 30.09
CA ARG A 240 16.15 -45.09 30.11
C ARG A 240 16.56 -43.76 30.75
N LYS A 241 17.63 -43.76 31.58
CA LYS A 241 18.21 -42.53 32.11
C LYS A 241 18.74 -41.64 30.96
N ILE A 242 18.33 -40.36 30.96
CA ILE A 242 18.74 -39.41 29.95
C ILE A 242 20.20 -39.04 30.19
N THR A 243 21.00 -39.17 29.13
CA THR A 243 22.42 -38.79 29.12
C THR A 243 22.65 -37.61 28.17
N LYS A 244 23.73 -36.84 28.37
CA LYS A 244 24.08 -35.68 27.53
C LYS A 244 24.25 -36.09 26.05
N THR A 245 24.65 -37.32 25.76
CA THR A 245 24.77 -37.86 24.40
C THR A 245 23.41 -38.08 23.72
N LEU A 246 22.39 -38.50 24.48
CA LEU A 246 21.01 -38.65 23.96
C LEU A 246 20.37 -37.29 23.72
N LEU A 247 20.63 -36.31 24.60
CA LEU A 247 20.15 -34.92 24.40
C LEU A 247 20.81 -34.25 23.19
N ARG A 248 22.07 -34.52 22.88
CA ARG A 248 22.71 -34.06 21.64
C ARG A 248 22.04 -34.65 20.38
N LYS A 249 21.66 -35.92 20.41
CA LYS A 249 20.91 -36.56 19.32
C LYS A 249 19.52 -35.91 19.17
N LEU A 250 18.86 -35.59 20.28
CA LEU A 250 17.57 -34.91 20.28
C LEU A 250 17.69 -33.48 19.70
N ALA A 251 18.70 -32.74 20.11
CA ALA A 251 18.96 -31.37 19.59
C ALA A 251 19.32 -31.37 18.09
N ALA A 252 19.90 -32.44 17.56
CA ALA A 252 20.20 -32.56 16.13
C ALA A 252 18.95 -32.74 15.27
N VAL A 253 17.86 -33.27 15.83
CA VAL A 253 16.61 -33.61 15.12
C VAL A 253 15.42 -32.76 15.64
N SER A 254 15.70 -31.65 16.29
CA SER A 254 14.72 -30.80 16.99
C SER A 254 13.49 -30.41 16.17
N LYS A 255 13.60 -30.30 14.83
CA LYS A 255 12.47 -29.94 13.93
C LYS A 255 11.40 -31.05 13.76
N HIS A 256 11.75 -32.31 14.02
CA HIS A 256 10.90 -33.49 13.75
C HIS A 256 10.73 -34.43 14.95
N VAL A 257 10.69 -33.85 16.14
CA VAL A 257 10.57 -34.62 17.37
C VAL A 257 9.10 -34.92 17.67
N GLU A 258 8.73 -36.18 17.76
CA GLU A 258 7.43 -36.66 18.22
C GLU A 258 7.55 -37.34 19.56
N ILE A 259 6.73 -36.91 20.52
CA ILE A 259 6.65 -37.46 21.88
C ILE A 259 5.17 -37.63 22.21
N ASP A 260 4.77 -38.73 22.77
CA ASP A 260 3.41 -38.93 23.23
C ASP A 260 3.01 -37.95 24.35
N PRO A 261 1.71 -37.62 24.51
CA PRO A 261 1.25 -36.65 25.47
C PRO A 261 1.68 -36.94 26.91
N SER A 262 2.57 -36.12 27.45
CA SER A 262 3.07 -36.19 28.83
C SER A 262 3.43 -34.81 29.37
N PRO A 263 3.45 -34.59 30.68
CA PRO A 263 3.87 -33.29 31.26
C PRO A 263 5.31 -32.92 30.89
N VAL A 264 6.17 -33.89 30.63
CA VAL A 264 7.55 -33.68 30.20
C VAL A 264 7.64 -33.21 28.76
N ARG A 265 6.71 -33.68 27.90
CA ARG A 265 6.59 -33.22 26.52
C ARG A 265 6.42 -31.72 26.44
N ILE A 266 5.52 -31.13 27.25
CA ILE A 266 5.23 -29.69 27.23
C ILE A 266 6.52 -28.90 27.48
N LYS A 267 7.30 -29.27 28.50
CA LYS A 267 8.57 -28.61 28.81
C LYS A 267 9.62 -28.76 27.71
N ILE A 268 9.74 -29.96 27.12
CA ILE A 268 10.67 -30.18 26.00
C ILE A 268 10.28 -29.36 24.78
N MET A 269 9.01 -29.35 24.43
CA MET A 269 8.51 -28.59 23.27
C MET A 269 8.60 -27.08 23.47
N GLU A 270 8.38 -26.58 24.68
CA GLU A 270 8.57 -25.16 25.01
C GLU A 270 10.02 -24.70 24.82
N ILE A 271 10.98 -25.50 25.28
CA ILE A 271 12.41 -25.20 25.09
C ILE A 271 12.76 -25.26 23.59
N ILE A 272 12.35 -26.31 22.89
CA ILE A 272 12.60 -26.44 21.45
C ILE A 272 12.00 -25.25 20.71
N ALA A 273 10.76 -24.85 21.01
CA ALA A 273 10.09 -23.70 20.38
C ALA A 273 10.83 -22.38 20.64
N SER A 274 11.41 -22.17 21.83
CA SER A 274 12.20 -20.96 22.13
C SER A 274 13.49 -20.85 21.31
N PHE A 275 14.04 -21.96 20.82
CA PHE A 275 15.21 -21.99 19.97
C PHE A 275 14.87 -22.05 18.47
N GLN A 276 13.63 -22.43 18.13
CA GLN A 276 13.20 -22.63 16.73
C GLN A 276 13.33 -21.33 15.91
N SER A 277 12.90 -20.20 16.45
CA SER A 277 13.02 -18.89 15.79
C SER A 277 14.47 -18.57 15.42
N ARG A 278 15.42 -18.88 16.32
CA ARG A 278 16.86 -18.64 16.07
C ARG A 278 17.44 -19.61 15.03
N PHE A 279 16.97 -20.83 14.98
CA PHE A 279 17.33 -21.78 13.91
C PHE A 279 16.81 -21.30 12.55
N ASP A 280 15.57 -20.83 12.50
CA ASP A 280 14.95 -20.34 11.26
C ASP A 280 15.58 -19.01 10.80
N GLU A 281 15.99 -18.12 11.73
CA GLU A 281 16.76 -16.90 11.41
C GLU A 281 18.12 -17.24 10.78
N LEU A 282 18.87 -18.19 11.35
CA LEU A 282 20.15 -18.62 10.78
C LEU A 282 20.00 -19.29 9.40
N GLU A 283 18.92 -20.04 9.20
CA GLU A 283 18.64 -20.68 7.92
C GLU A 283 18.28 -19.65 6.85
N THR A 284 17.42 -18.67 7.18
CA THR A 284 17.07 -17.56 6.29
C THR A 284 18.28 -16.66 5.98
N ASP A 285 19.16 -16.41 6.94
CA ASP A 285 20.40 -15.65 6.72
C ASP A 285 21.36 -16.38 5.77
N ARG A 286 21.50 -17.69 5.94
CA ARG A 286 22.29 -18.51 4.99
C ARG A 286 21.71 -18.41 3.58
N GLU A 287 20.39 -18.61 3.46
CA GLU A 287 19.71 -18.57 2.16
C GLU A 287 19.85 -17.20 1.49
N ARG A 288 19.71 -16.11 2.24
CA ARG A 288 19.96 -14.75 1.74
C ARG A 288 21.38 -14.56 1.24
N LYS A 289 22.37 -15.01 2.02
CA LYS A 289 23.80 -14.87 1.64
C LYS A 289 24.13 -15.70 0.40
N VAL A 290 23.61 -16.91 0.31
CA VAL A 290 23.81 -17.78 -0.87
C VAL A 290 23.07 -17.23 -2.08
N ALA A 291 21.80 -16.82 -1.93
CA ALA A 291 21.02 -16.21 -3.01
C ALA A 291 21.64 -14.90 -3.50
N GLY A 292 22.22 -14.10 -2.61
CA GLY A 292 22.98 -12.89 -2.98
C GLY A 292 24.21 -13.17 -3.85
N ILE A 293 24.87 -14.32 -3.67
CA ILE A 293 26.01 -14.74 -4.50
C ILE A 293 25.54 -15.33 -5.86
N GLU A 294 24.36 -15.97 -5.86
CA GLU A 294 23.80 -16.63 -7.05
C GLU A 294 23.04 -15.68 -7.97
N SER A 295 22.32 -14.68 -7.42
CA SER A 295 21.39 -13.84 -8.19
C SER A 295 22.02 -12.67 -8.95
N GLY A 296 23.26 -12.26 -8.66
CA GLY A 296 24.01 -11.24 -9.43
C GLY A 296 23.16 -10.03 -9.83
N ASP A 297 22.54 -9.33 -8.87
CA ASP A 297 21.67 -8.19 -9.17
C ASP A 297 22.50 -6.96 -9.59
N ILE A 298 22.31 -6.51 -10.82
CA ILE A 298 23.09 -5.48 -11.50
C ILE A 298 22.57 -4.09 -11.10
N ALA A 299 23.28 -3.38 -10.22
CA ALA A 299 23.14 -1.93 -10.09
C ALA A 299 24.19 -1.25 -11.00
N GLY A 300 23.83 -0.95 -12.23
CA GLY A 300 24.75 -0.43 -13.25
C GLY A 300 25.10 1.05 -13.16
N ASP A 301 24.89 1.77 -12.04
CA ASP A 301 24.87 3.25 -12.01
C ASP A 301 25.83 3.91 -10.98
N GLY A 302 26.94 3.27 -10.65
CA GLY A 302 27.95 3.91 -9.76
C GLY A 302 27.50 4.14 -8.30
N SER A 303 26.42 3.50 -7.87
CA SER A 303 25.93 3.57 -6.49
C SER A 303 26.77 2.69 -5.56
N ILE A 304 27.02 3.16 -4.32
CA ILE A 304 27.77 2.41 -3.29
C ILE A 304 26.85 1.34 -2.70
N LYS A 305 25.61 1.70 -2.40
CA LYS A 305 24.62 0.85 -1.75
C LYS A 305 23.22 1.23 -2.22
N GLN A 306 22.41 0.23 -2.54
CA GLN A 306 21.02 0.39 -2.94
C GLN A 306 20.16 -0.41 -2.00
N VAL A 307 19.10 0.19 -1.50
CA VAL A 307 18.11 -0.48 -0.64
C VAL A 307 16.74 -0.33 -1.26
N LYS A 308 16.05 -1.46 -1.45
CA LYS A 308 14.65 -1.52 -1.88
C LYS A 308 13.81 -2.07 -0.73
N VAL A 309 12.78 -1.36 -0.36
CA VAL A 309 11.86 -1.72 0.72
C VAL A 309 10.49 -1.96 0.11
N TYR A 310 9.87 -3.10 0.40
CA TYR A 310 8.54 -3.46 -0.06
C TYR A 310 7.54 -3.34 1.09
N ILE A 311 6.53 -2.50 0.91
CA ILE A 311 5.46 -2.26 1.89
C ILE A 311 4.19 -2.92 1.37
N ALA A 312 3.61 -3.81 2.17
CA ALA A 312 2.33 -4.43 1.88
C ALA A 312 1.22 -3.72 2.65
N THR A 313 0.20 -3.27 1.94
CA THR A 313 -0.98 -2.60 2.49
C THR A 313 -2.22 -3.42 2.20
N LYS A 314 -3.00 -3.73 3.24
CA LYS A 314 -4.32 -4.36 3.11
C LYS A 314 -5.37 -3.26 3.00
N GLN A 315 -6.02 -3.15 1.84
CA GLN A 315 -7.04 -2.12 1.59
C GLN A 315 -8.42 -2.75 1.49
N LYS A 316 -9.27 -2.46 2.47
CA LYS A 316 -10.69 -2.80 2.44
C LYS A 316 -11.44 -1.91 1.47
N LEU A 317 -12.70 -2.26 1.19
CA LEU A 317 -13.57 -1.43 0.38
C LEU A 317 -14.07 -0.24 1.23
N GLU A 318 -13.89 0.97 0.71
CA GLU A 318 -14.26 2.22 1.37
C GLU A 318 -15.26 3.04 0.54
N VAL A 319 -15.92 4.00 1.21
CA VAL A 319 -16.79 4.97 0.52
C VAL A 319 -15.95 5.82 -0.43
N GLY A 320 -16.41 5.92 -1.69
CA GLY A 320 -15.69 6.60 -2.76
C GLY A 320 -14.89 5.67 -3.67
N ASP A 321 -14.70 4.41 -3.30
CA ASP A 321 -14.06 3.42 -4.18
C ASP A 321 -14.95 3.09 -5.38
N LYS A 322 -14.31 2.79 -6.50
CA LYS A 322 -14.99 2.47 -7.75
C LYS A 322 -15.19 0.97 -7.90
N MET A 323 -16.43 0.59 -8.16
CA MET A 323 -16.81 -0.79 -8.48
C MET A 323 -17.44 -0.86 -9.88
N ALA A 324 -17.37 -2.02 -10.48
CA ALA A 324 -18.00 -2.27 -11.79
C ALA A 324 -18.43 -3.73 -11.95
N GLY A 325 -19.43 -3.95 -12.77
CA GLY A 325 -19.75 -5.27 -13.33
C GLY A 325 -19.04 -5.51 -14.67
N ARG A 326 -19.51 -6.50 -15.42
CA ARG A 326 -18.96 -6.88 -16.74
C ARG A 326 -19.64 -6.20 -17.93
N HIS A 327 -20.65 -5.35 -17.70
CA HIS A 327 -21.52 -4.76 -18.74
C HIS A 327 -21.36 -3.23 -18.86
N GLY A 328 -20.19 -2.69 -18.46
CA GLY A 328 -19.98 -1.24 -18.45
C GLY A 328 -20.74 -0.50 -17.33
N ASN A 329 -21.35 -1.21 -16.43
CA ASN A 329 -22.04 -0.68 -15.25
C ASN A 329 -21.01 -0.36 -14.15
N LYS A 330 -20.43 0.81 -14.26
CA LYS A 330 -19.45 1.35 -13.28
C LYS A 330 -20.16 2.29 -12.30
N GLY A 331 -19.70 2.27 -11.08
CA GLY A 331 -20.25 3.16 -10.07
C GLY A 331 -19.26 3.41 -8.92
N VAL A 332 -19.63 4.30 -8.04
CA VAL A 332 -18.86 4.69 -6.86
C VAL A 332 -19.65 4.32 -5.61
N VAL A 333 -18.98 3.72 -4.63
CA VAL A 333 -19.59 3.41 -3.33
C VAL A 333 -19.96 4.70 -2.62
N ALA A 334 -21.25 4.94 -2.43
CA ALA A 334 -21.74 6.14 -1.76
C ALA A 334 -21.88 5.96 -0.25
N LYS A 335 -22.34 4.78 0.17
CA LYS A 335 -22.58 4.48 1.59
C LYS A 335 -22.41 2.99 1.86
N ILE A 336 -21.86 2.70 3.03
CA ILE A 336 -21.83 1.37 3.63
C ILE A 336 -22.91 1.35 4.71
N VAL A 337 -23.84 0.41 4.61
CA VAL A 337 -25.02 0.33 5.48
C VAL A 337 -24.93 -0.94 6.33
N PRO A 338 -25.26 -0.88 7.64
CA PRO A 338 -25.36 -2.06 8.48
C PRO A 338 -26.27 -3.12 7.86
N VAL A 339 -26.01 -4.38 8.16
CA VAL A 339 -26.75 -5.52 7.56
C VAL A 339 -28.23 -5.44 7.91
N GLU A 340 -28.57 -4.97 9.13
CA GLU A 340 -29.92 -4.85 9.66
C GLU A 340 -30.76 -3.82 8.90
N ASP A 341 -30.13 -2.76 8.41
CA ASP A 341 -30.79 -1.67 7.68
C ASP A 341 -30.96 -1.96 6.17
N MET A 342 -30.29 -2.99 5.67
CA MET A 342 -30.41 -3.37 4.27
C MET A 342 -31.76 -4.00 3.96
N PRO A 343 -32.30 -3.78 2.74
CA PRO A 343 -33.49 -4.51 2.28
C PRO A 343 -33.23 -6.02 2.35
N PHE A 344 -34.26 -6.80 2.67
CA PHE A 344 -34.15 -8.24 2.76
C PHE A 344 -35.28 -8.97 2.03
N LEU A 345 -35.01 -10.20 1.63
CA LEU A 345 -35.95 -11.10 0.99
C LEU A 345 -36.93 -11.71 2.00
N ALA A 346 -38.01 -12.33 1.51
CA ALA A 346 -39.00 -12.99 2.36
C ALA A 346 -38.46 -14.15 3.21
N ASP A 347 -37.32 -14.72 2.82
CA ASP A 347 -36.57 -15.74 3.56
C ASP A 347 -35.63 -15.15 4.63
N GLY A 348 -35.59 -13.82 4.79
CA GLY A 348 -34.70 -13.12 5.70
C GLY A 348 -33.29 -12.85 5.16
N THR A 349 -32.97 -13.26 3.94
CA THR A 349 -31.65 -13.00 3.33
C THR A 349 -31.49 -11.51 3.01
N PRO A 350 -30.49 -10.81 3.58
CA PRO A 350 -30.25 -9.40 3.29
C PRO A 350 -29.63 -9.22 1.90
N ILE A 351 -30.01 -8.15 1.22
CA ILE A 351 -29.41 -7.72 -0.03
C ILE A 351 -28.01 -7.16 0.25
N GLU A 352 -27.06 -7.48 -0.60
CA GLU A 352 -25.67 -7.07 -0.44
C GLU A 352 -25.36 -5.74 -1.13
N ILE A 353 -25.95 -5.51 -2.30
CA ILE A 353 -25.74 -4.30 -3.11
C ILE A 353 -27.08 -3.80 -3.65
N CYS A 354 -27.32 -2.48 -3.55
CA CYS A 354 -28.45 -1.83 -4.20
C CYS A 354 -27.96 -0.94 -5.33
N LEU A 355 -28.43 -1.23 -6.54
CA LEU A 355 -28.12 -0.47 -7.76
C LEU A 355 -29.34 0.35 -8.22
N ASN A 356 -29.06 1.50 -8.84
CA ASN A 356 -30.12 2.33 -9.39
C ASN A 356 -30.64 1.75 -10.71
N PRO A 357 -31.94 1.46 -10.82
CA PRO A 357 -32.53 0.93 -12.05
C PRO A 357 -32.52 1.93 -13.21
N LEU A 358 -32.49 3.23 -12.94
CA LEU A 358 -32.52 4.29 -13.98
C LEU A 358 -31.27 4.29 -14.87
N GLY A 359 -30.15 3.76 -14.38
CA GLY A 359 -28.92 3.64 -15.15
C GLY A 359 -28.99 2.61 -16.28
N VAL A 360 -29.93 1.64 -16.23
CA VAL A 360 -30.02 0.57 -17.21
C VAL A 360 -30.65 1.06 -18.54
N PRO A 361 -31.83 1.70 -18.58
CA PRO A 361 -32.43 2.13 -19.84
C PRO A 361 -31.63 3.25 -20.50
N SER A 362 -31.02 4.16 -19.73
CA SER A 362 -30.22 5.26 -20.29
C SER A 362 -28.95 4.79 -21.00
N ARG A 363 -28.39 3.63 -20.61
CA ARG A 363 -27.15 3.07 -21.18
C ARG A 363 -27.37 1.82 -22.03
N MET A 364 -28.61 1.33 -22.11
CA MET A 364 -29.00 0.18 -22.94
C MET A 364 -28.18 -1.10 -22.66
N ASN A 365 -27.57 -1.24 -21.50
CA ASN A 365 -26.78 -2.40 -21.08
C ASN A 365 -27.66 -3.47 -20.40
N VAL A 366 -28.65 -3.96 -21.15
CA VAL A 366 -29.66 -4.95 -20.68
C VAL A 366 -29.02 -6.27 -20.24
N GLY A 367 -27.81 -6.57 -20.74
CA GLY A 367 -27.05 -7.77 -20.38
C GLY A 367 -26.85 -7.93 -18.86
N GLN A 368 -26.72 -6.86 -18.10
CA GLN A 368 -26.63 -6.93 -16.64
C GLN A 368 -27.89 -7.49 -15.97
N VAL A 369 -29.08 -7.17 -16.52
CA VAL A 369 -30.34 -7.70 -15.99
C VAL A 369 -30.50 -9.18 -16.34
N LEU A 370 -30.12 -9.58 -17.55
CA LEU A 370 -30.09 -11.00 -17.93
C LEU A 370 -29.09 -11.80 -17.09
N GLU A 371 -27.92 -11.25 -16.82
CA GLU A 371 -26.94 -11.84 -15.88
C GLU A 371 -27.53 -12.01 -14.49
N THR A 372 -28.24 -11.00 -13.99
CA THR A 372 -28.88 -11.05 -12.66
C THR A 372 -29.87 -12.21 -12.55
N HIS A 373 -30.72 -12.36 -13.55
CA HIS A 373 -31.71 -13.43 -13.59
C HIS A 373 -31.06 -14.82 -13.70
N LEU A 374 -30.12 -14.97 -14.62
CA LEU A 374 -29.37 -16.22 -14.78
C LEU A 374 -28.56 -16.56 -13.54
N GLY A 375 -27.92 -15.56 -12.93
CA GLY A 375 -27.14 -15.74 -11.71
C GLY A 375 -27.97 -16.25 -10.54
N TRP A 376 -29.21 -15.76 -10.37
CA TRP A 376 -30.15 -16.30 -9.39
C TRP A 376 -30.45 -17.77 -9.64
N ALA A 377 -30.84 -18.10 -10.90
CA ALA A 377 -31.14 -19.48 -11.27
C ALA A 377 -29.95 -20.42 -11.06
N CYS A 378 -28.74 -20.00 -11.49
CA CYS A 378 -27.52 -20.78 -11.31
C CYS A 378 -27.18 -21.04 -9.84
N LYS A 379 -27.39 -20.06 -8.97
CA LYS A 379 -27.15 -20.22 -7.52
C LYS A 379 -28.08 -21.26 -6.90
N LYS A 380 -29.38 -21.25 -7.29
CA LYS A 380 -30.37 -22.19 -6.76
C LYS A 380 -30.20 -23.61 -7.33
N LEU A 381 -29.83 -23.71 -8.61
CA LEU A 381 -29.59 -25.00 -9.28
C LEU A 381 -28.18 -25.56 -9.00
N GLY A 382 -27.28 -24.82 -8.39
CA GLY A 382 -25.90 -25.24 -8.10
C GLY A 382 -25.02 -25.43 -9.35
N ILE A 383 -25.34 -24.76 -10.47
CA ILE A 383 -24.63 -24.87 -11.75
C ILE A 383 -23.81 -23.62 -12.05
N LYS A 384 -22.76 -23.78 -12.85
CA LYS A 384 -22.02 -22.66 -13.47
C LYS A 384 -22.33 -22.63 -14.97
N VAL A 385 -22.56 -21.43 -15.51
CA VAL A 385 -22.89 -21.20 -16.92
C VAL A 385 -21.85 -20.27 -17.52
N ALA A 386 -21.22 -20.70 -18.61
CA ALA A 386 -20.35 -19.88 -19.45
C ALA A 386 -21.14 -19.36 -20.66
N THR A 387 -21.10 -18.05 -20.86
CA THR A 387 -21.78 -17.37 -21.99
C THR A 387 -20.74 -16.56 -22.79
N PRO A 388 -20.06 -17.17 -23.79
CA PRO A 388 -19.14 -16.45 -24.66
C PRO A 388 -19.86 -15.29 -25.38
N VAL A 389 -19.11 -14.24 -25.74
CA VAL A 389 -19.65 -12.98 -26.27
C VAL A 389 -20.52 -13.18 -27.51
N PHE A 390 -20.14 -14.11 -28.41
CA PHE A 390 -20.85 -14.36 -29.67
C PHE A 390 -21.69 -15.65 -29.66
N ASP A 391 -21.66 -16.40 -28.55
CA ASP A 391 -22.48 -17.60 -28.36
C ASP A 391 -23.17 -17.53 -26.99
N GLY A 392 -23.96 -16.48 -26.83
CA GLY A 392 -24.69 -16.18 -25.60
C GLY A 392 -25.94 -17.04 -25.43
N ILE A 393 -26.54 -16.96 -24.25
CA ILE A 393 -27.77 -17.65 -23.91
C ILE A 393 -29.00 -16.83 -24.41
N PRO A 394 -29.97 -17.44 -25.11
CA PRO A 394 -31.20 -16.76 -25.48
C PRO A 394 -32.10 -16.53 -24.25
N GLU A 395 -32.89 -15.43 -24.25
CA GLU A 395 -33.79 -15.05 -23.16
C GLU A 395 -34.75 -16.17 -22.74
N LYS A 396 -35.26 -16.93 -23.71
CA LYS A 396 -36.19 -18.05 -23.46
C LYS A 396 -35.57 -19.10 -22.51
N LYS A 397 -34.30 -19.44 -22.71
CA LYS A 397 -33.59 -20.38 -21.85
C LYS A 397 -33.35 -19.81 -20.45
N VAL A 398 -33.07 -18.52 -20.33
CA VAL A 398 -32.96 -17.87 -19.01
C VAL A 398 -34.26 -18.02 -18.22
N ARG A 399 -35.40 -17.81 -18.88
CA ARG A 399 -36.73 -18.01 -18.25
C ARG A 399 -37.01 -19.48 -17.89
N GLU A 400 -36.51 -20.42 -18.68
CA GLU A 400 -36.59 -21.86 -18.35
C GLU A 400 -35.80 -22.17 -17.11
N TYR A 401 -34.56 -21.71 -16.99
CA TYR A 401 -33.75 -21.88 -15.79
C TYR A 401 -34.39 -21.26 -14.55
N LEU A 402 -35.03 -20.08 -14.67
CA LEU A 402 -35.78 -19.49 -13.56
C LEU A 402 -36.97 -20.35 -13.12
N LYS A 403 -37.69 -20.96 -14.09
CA LYS A 403 -38.78 -21.90 -13.77
C LYS A 403 -38.27 -23.15 -13.08
N ASP A 404 -37.13 -23.68 -13.49
CA ASP A 404 -36.53 -24.86 -12.87
C ASP A 404 -35.99 -24.54 -11.48
N ALA A 405 -35.40 -23.35 -11.28
CA ALA A 405 -35.02 -22.88 -9.96
C ALA A 405 -36.22 -22.75 -9.00
N ASN A 406 -37.34 -22.23 -9.49
CA ASN A 406 -38.58 -22.14 -8.70
C ASN A 406 -39.16 -23.51 -8.35
N LYS A 407 -39.05 -24.52 -9.25
CA LYS A 407 -39.43 -25.89 -8.91
C LYS A 407 -38.58 -26.44 -7.75
N VAL A 408 -37.28 -26.25 -7.80
CA VAL A 408 -36.39 -26.68 -6.71
C VAL A 408 -36.77 -26.01 -5.39
N GLU A 409 -37.10 -24.71 -5.36
CA GLU A 409 -37.58 -24.02 -4.16
C GLU A 409 -38.90 -24.62 -3.65
N THR A 410 -39.84 -24.92 -4.56
CA THR A 410 -41.14 -25.51 -4.21
C THR A 410 -40.98 -26.94 -3.70
N ASP A 411 -40.16 -27.75 -4.34
CA ASP A 411 -39.87 -29.14 -3.94
C ASP A 411 -39.17 -29.20 -2.56
N ALA A 412 -38.37 -28.17 -2.22
CA ALA A 412 -37.78 -27.99 -0.91
C ALA A 412 -38.78 -27.49 0.17
N GLY A 413 -40.05 -27.26 -0.19
CA GLY A 413 -41.09 -26.78 0.71
C GLY A 413 -40.96 -25.30 1.12
N GLY A 414 -40.14 -24.54 0.44
CA GLY A 414 -39.94 -23.09 0.65
C GLY A 414 -40.88 -22.22 -0.21
N PRO A 415 -41.11 -20.97 0.18
CA PRO A 415 -41.80 -20.01 -0.66
C PRO A 415 -40.94 -19.64 -1.87
N ILE A 416 -41.58 -19.39 -3.04
CA ILE A 416 -40.88 -18.87 -4.20
C ILE A 416 -40.33 -17.47 -3.89
N THR A 417 -39.02 -17.35 -3.83
CA THR A 417 -38.33 -16.10 -3.43
C THR A 417 -38.29 -15.11 -4.60
N VAL A 418 -37.92 -15.59 -5.79
CA VAL A 418 -37.88 -14.79 -7.03
C VAL A 418 -38.82 -15.38 -8.05
N THR A 419 -39.70 -14.58 -8.61
CA THR A 419 -40.69 -15.02 -9.61
C THR A 419 -40.00 -15.39 -10.94
N THR A 420 -40.73 -16.08 -11.82
CA THR A 420 -40.26 -16.38 -13.22
C THR A 420 -40.00 -15.11 -14.04
N ALA A 421 -40.42 -13.95 -13.59
CA ALA A 421 -40.09 -12.64 -14.14
C ALA A 421 -38.78 -12.04 -13.56
N GLY A 422 -38.09 -12.75 -12.70
CA GLY A 422 -36.87 -12.28 -12.05
C GLY A 422 -37.08 -11.22 -10.97
N LYS A 423 -38.30 -11.11 -10.44
CA LYS A 423 -38.68 -10.13 -9.42
C LYS A 423 -38.97 -10.79 -8.09
N ALA A 424 -38.58 -10.13 -7.03
CA ALA A 424 -38.83 -10.54 -5.65
C ALA A 424 -39.57 -9.47 -4.85
N THR A 425 -40.26 -9.90 -3.81
CA THR A 425 -40.82 -9.01 -2.81
C THR A 425 -39.74 -8.74 -1.76
N LEU A 426 -39.42 -7.47 -1.52
CA LEU A 426 -38.45 -7.04 -0.52
C LEU A 426 -39.13 -6.35 0.64
N PHE A 427 -38.45 -6.37 1.78
CA PHE A 427 -38.83 -5.66 3.01
C PHE A 427 -37.72 -4.64 3.35
N ASP A 428 -38.11 -3.47 3.85
CA ASP A 428 -37.15 -2.47 4.33
C ASP A 428 -36.57 -2.91 5.68
N GLY A 429 -35.24 -3.02 5.79
CA GLY A 429 -34.57 -3.44 7.02
C GLY A 429 -34.82 -2.52 8.22
N ARG A 430 -35.08 -1.23 7.98
CA ARG A 430 -35.28 -0.24 9.05
C ARG A 430 -36.69 -0.22 9.61
N THR A 431 -37.70 -0.39 8.74
CA THR A 431 -39.13 -0.32 9.14
C THR A 431 -39.78 -1.68 9.27
N GLY A 432 -39.21 -2.71 8.61
CA GLY A 432 -39.79 -4.04 8.46
C GLY A 432 -41.00 -4.08 7.52
N GLU A 433 -41.33 -2.96 6.86
CA GLU A 433 -42.47 -2.87 5.97
C GLU A 433 -42.14 -3.47 4.59
N LYS A 434 -43.19 -4.06 4.01
CA LYS A 434 -43.09 -4.60 2.65
C LYS A 434 -42.98 -3.47 1.64
N ILE A 435 -42.06 -3.57 0.69
CA ILE A 435 -41.95 -2.64 -0.44
C ILE A 435 -43.08 -2.91 -1.44
N ASP A 436 -43.82 -1.86 -1.82
CA ASP A 436 -45.03 -1.97 -2.65
C ASP A 436 -44.78 -2.65 -3.97
N GLN A 437 -43.67 -2.33 -4.66
CA GLN A 437 -43.34 -2.88 -5.96
C GLN A 437 -42.36 -4.04 -5.85
N GLN A 438 -42.56 -5.05 -6.69
CA GLN A 438 -41.58 -6.13 -6.82
C GLN A 438 -40.31 -5.62 -7.48
N VAL A 439 -39.16 -5.99 -6.93
CA VAL A 439 -37.84 -5.56 -7.31
C VAL A 439 -37.09 -6.68 -8.05
N VAL A 440 -36.30 -6.33 -9.06
CA VAL A 440 -35.38 -7.27 -9.71
C VAL A 440 -34.26 -7.60 -8.76
N VAL A 441 -34.11 -8.89 -8.42
CA VAL A 441 -33.10 -9.41 -7.50
C VAL A 441 -32.39 -10.60 -8.13
N GLY A 442 -31.10 -10.70 -7.93
CA GLY A 442 -30.30 -11.83 -8.36
C GLY A 442 -28.81 -11.62 -8.15
N TYR A 443 -27.99 -12.47 -8.73
CA TYR A 443 -26.55 -12.42 -8.57
C TYR A 443 -25.87 -11.78 -9.78
N ILE A 444 -24.99 -10.82 -9.54
CA ILE A 444 -24.12 -10.19 -10.53
C ILE A 444 -22.69 -10.34 -10.10
N TYR A 445 -21.81 -10.57 -11.06
CA TYR A 445 -20.37 -10.57 -10.85
C TYR A 445 -19.86 -9.12 -10.74
N MET A 446 -19.42 -8.73 -9.54
CA MET A 446 -18.92 -7.39 -9.26
C MET A 446 -17.41 -7.41 -9.02
N MET A 447 -16.74 -6.35 -9.43
CA MET A 447 -15.29 -6.16 -9.31
C MET A 447 -14.98 -4.83 -8.62
N LYS A 448 -13.99 -4.82 -7.75
CA LYS A 448 -13.36 -3.59 -7.25
C LYS A 448 -12.33 -3.12 -8.29
N LEU A 449 -12.43 -1.87 -8.73
CA LEU A 449 -11.47 -1.29 -9.66
C LEU A 449 -10.30 -0.65 -8.91
N ASN A 450 -9.13 -0.59 -9.55
CA ASN A 450 -7.92 0.01 -8.97
C ASN A 450 -7.95 1.57 -9.01
N HIS A 451 -9.16 2.13 -8.81
CA HIS A 451 -9.40 3.55 -8.62
C HIS A 451 -9.86 3.80 -7.19
N LEU A 452 -8.94 3.63 -6.25
CA LEU A 452 -9.20 3.75 -4.83
C LEU A 452 -9.12 5.20 -4.38
N VAL A 453 -10.01 5.59 -3.48
CA VAL A 453 -10.06 6.94 -2.92
C VAL A 453 -8.77 7.27 -2.16
N SER A 454 -8.24 6.32 -1.38
CA SER A 454 -6.99 6.47 -0.61
C SER A 454 -5.79 6.86 -1.48
N HIS A 455 -5.74 6.36 -2.73
CA HIS A 455 -4.67 6.69 -3.67
C HIS A 455 -4.86 8.05 -4.36
N LYS A 456 -6.07 8.60 -4.36
CA LYS A 456 -6.42 9.86 -5.05
C LYS A 456 -6.57 11.05 -4.14
N ILE A 457 -6.93 10.83 -2.87
CA ILE A 457 -7.05 11.91 -1.90
C ILE A 457 -5.72 12.61 -1.72
N HIS A 458 -5.73 13.93 -1.82
CA HIS A 458 -4.53 14.74 -1.68
C HIS A 458 -4.89 16.13 -1.17
N ALA A 459 -4.08 16.65 -0.25
CA ALA A 459 -4.18 18.00 0.27
C ALA A 459 -2.77 18.61 0.41
N ARG A 460 -2.68 19.91 0.31
CA ARG A 460 -1.44 20.66 0.46
C ARG A 460 -1.70 21.96 1.24
N ALA A 461 -0.83 22.23 2.21
CA ALA A 461 -0.74 23.54 2.83
C ALA A 461 0.46 24.30 2.26
N VAL A 462 1.67 23.78 2.48
CA VAL A 462 2.93 24.30 1.95
C VAL A 462 3.68 23.12 1.33
N GLY A 463 4.40 23.36 0.25
CA GLY A 463 5.16 22.31 -0.43
C GLY A 463 6.17 22.88 -1.41
N PRO A 464 6.77 22.07 -2.28
CA PRO A 464 7.78 22.49 -3.23
C PRO A 464 7.22 23.39 -4.33
N TYR A 465 8.05 24.26 -4.83
CA TYR A 465 7.75 25.23 -5.89
C TYR A 465 8.69 25.04 -7.08
N SER A 466 8.23 25.42 -8.28
CA SER A 466 9.07 25.47 -9.47
C SER A 466 10.20 26.47 -9.31
N LEU A 467 11.38 26.17 -9.85
CA LEU A 467 12.55 27.04 -9.74
C LEU A 467 12.39 28.35 -10.54
N VAL A 468 11.80 28.31 -11.74
CA VAL A 468 11.69 29.46 -12.64
C VAL A 468 10.46 30.30 -12.31
N THR A 469 9.28 29.69 -12.34
CA THR A 469 8.01 30.41 -12.17
C THR A 469 7.62 30.61 -10.71
N GLN A 470 8.28 29.95 -9.75
CA GLN A 470 7.93 29.96 -8.33
C GLN A 470 6.49 29.54 -8.02
N GLN A 471 5.84 28.88 -8.97
CA GLN A 471 4.50 28.32 -8.78
C GLN A 471 4.57 26.98 -8.06
N PRO A 472 3.52 26.58 -7.30
CA PRO A 472 3.43 25.24 -6.72
C PRO A 472 3.54 24.17 -7.80
N LEU A 473 4.30 23.09 -7.52
CA LEU A 473 4.33 21.93 -8.41
C LEU A 473 2.95 21.28 -8.49
N GLY A 474 2.69 20.54 -9.56
CA GLY A 474 1.46 19.77 -9.74
C GLY A 474 1.63 18.29 -9.40
N GLY A 475 0.54 17.61 -9.08
CA GLY A 475 0.51 16.16 -8.86
C GLY A 475 0.73 15.72 -7.41
N LYS A 476 0.07 14.63 -7.01
CA LYS A 476 0.14 14.06 -5.66
C LYS A 476 1.55 13.60 -5.29
N ALA A 477 2.26 12.97 -6.25
CA ALA A 477 3.60 12.42 -6.02
C ALA A 477 4.65 13.49 -5.67
N GLN A 478 4.45 14.72 -6.13
CA GLN A 478 5.34 15.86 -5.87
C GLN A 478 4.82 16.75 -4.73
N TYR A 479 3.84 16.29 -3.96
CA TYR A 479 3.16 17.11 -2.96
C TYR A 479 2.69 18.45 -3.54
N GLY A 480 2.10 18.38 -4.74
CA GLY A 480 1.71 19.54 -5.55
C GLY A 480 0.37 20.13 -5.16
N GLY A 481 0.09 21.33 -5.68
CA GLY A 481 -1.19 22.01 -5.53
C GLY A 481 -2.17 21.69 -6.66
N GLN A 482 -3.44 22.09 -6.46
CA GLN A 482 -4.46 22.02 -7.50
C GLN A 482 -4.25 23.16 -8.50
N ARG A 483 -4.51 22.85 -9.78
CA ARG A 483 -4.48 23.87 -10.83
C ARG A 483 -5.78 24.66 -10.83
N PHE A 484 -5.68 25.97 -10.65
CA PHE A 484 -6.76 26.91 -10.88
C PHE A 484 -6.64 27.44 -12.31
N GLY A 485 -7.42 26.89 -13.22
CA GLY A 485 -7.31 27.15 -14.65
C GLY A 485 -7.97 28.47 -15.07
N GLU A 486 -7.88 28.78 -16.36
CA GLU A 486 -8.44 30.01 -16.95
C GLU A 486 -9.97 30.07 -16.78
N MET A 487 -10.66 28.96 -16.97
CA MET A 487 -12.13 28.90 -16.82
C MET A 487 -12.58 29.14 -15.37
N GLU A 488 -11.83 28.64 -14.38
CA GLU A 488 -12.09 28.85 -12.96
C GLU A 488 -11.89 30.31 -12.58
N VAL A 489 -10.92 31.01 -13.22
CA VAL A 489 -10.73 32.47 -13.08
C VAL A 489 -11.96 33.21 -13.59
N TRP A 490 -12.49 32.85 -14.75
CA TRP A 490 -13.72 33.46 -15.30
C TRP A 490 -14.92 33.28 -14.37
N ALA A 491 -15.02 32.16 -13.71
CA ALA A 491 -16.08 31.89 -12.74
C ALA A 491 -16.00 32.89 -11.55
N LEU A 492 -14.80 33.14 -11.01
CA LEU A 492 -14.61 34.12 -9.93
C LEU A 492 -14.85 35.55 -10.40
N GLU A 493 -14.48 35.89 -11.63
CA GLU A 493 -14.80 37.18 -12.24
C GLU A 493 -16.31 37.41 -12.36
N ALA A 494 -17.04 36.37 -12.77
CA ALA A 494 -18.51 36.42 -12.87
C ALA A 494 -19.18 36.65 -11.51
N TYR A 495 -18.62 36.08 -10.42
CA TYR A 495 -19.10 36.36 -9.06
C TYR A 495 -18.65 37.72 -8.51
N GLY A 496 -17.73 38.41 -9.15
CA GLY A 496 -17.14 39.67 -8.65
C GLY A 496 -16.25 39.48 -7.42
N ALA A 497 -15.71 38.29 -7.20
CA ALA A 497 -14.88 37.94 -6.04
C ALA A 497 -13.41 38.36 -6.23
N ALA A 498 -13.16 39.67 -6.35
CA ALA A 498 -11.83 40.20 -6.69
C ALA A 498 -10.75 39.89 -5.64
N HIS A 499 -11.06 39.98 -4.36
CA HIS A 499 -10.10 39.70 -3.29
C HIS A 499 -9.70 38.24 -3.24
N THR A 500 -10.66 37.32 -3.41
CA THR A 500 -10.39 35.89 -3.50
C THR A 500 -9.51 35.55 -4.69
N LEU A 501 -9.80 36.13 -5.85
CA LEU A 501 -8.99 35.97 -7.05
C LEU A 501 -7.57 36.49 -6.86
N GLN A 502 -7.40 37.67 -6.27
CA GLN A 502 -6.08 38.23 -5.96
C GLN A 502 -5.28 37.33 -5.02
N GLU A 503 -5.91 36.80 -3.98
CA GLU A 503 -5.26 35.89 -3.05
C GLU A 503 -4.79 34.59 -3.75
N LEU A 504 -5.63 34.00 -4.59
CA LEU A 504 -5.30 32.77 -5.33
C LEU A 504 -4.16 32.96 -6.33
N LEU A 505 -4.10 34.12 -6.99
CA LEU A 505 -3.07 34.44 -8.00
C LEU A 505 -1.74 34.89 -7.40
N THR A 506 -1.70 35.42 -6.18
CA THR A 506 -0.50 35.99 -5.57
C THR A 506 0.03 35.17 -4.41
N VAL A 507 -0.49 35.36 -3.21
CA VAL A 507 0.07 34.82 -1.97
C VAL A 507 -0.08 33.29 -1.84
N LYS A 508 -1.04 32.69 -2.50
CA LYS A 508 -1.20 31.23 -2.59
C LYS A 508 -0.41 30.59 -3.72
N SER A 509 0.12 31.35 -4.66
CA SER A 509 0.81 30.85 -5.85
C SER A 509 2.27 31.29 -5.89
N ASP A 510 2.60 32.34 -6.61
CA ASP A 510 3.95 32.69 -7.04
C ASP A 510 4.53 33.97 -6.45
N ASP A 511 3.83 34.66 -5.57
CA ASP A 511 4.39 35.80 -4.82
C ASP A 511 5.26 35.30 -3.65
N VAL A 512 6.58 35.25 -3.88
CA VAL A 512 7.56 34.73 -2.91
C VAL A 512 7.54 35.49 -1.58
N GLN A 513 7.47 36.82 -1.62
CA GLN A 513 7.45 37.65 -0.41
C GLN A 513 6.08 37.60 0.27
N GLY A 514 5.01 37.64 -0.52
CA GLY A 514 3.64 37.55 -0.02
C GLY A 514 3.35 36.26 0.73
N ARG A 515 3.86 35.13 0.24
CA ARG A 515 3.75 33.82 0.92
C ARG A 515 4.29 33.84 2.35
N THR A 516 5.47 34.42 2.53
CA THR A 516 6.10 34.50 3.86
C THR A 516 5.32 35.46 4.78
N LYS A 517 4.93 36.59 4.27
CA LYS A 517 4.17 37.60 5.05
C LYS A 517 2.79 37.11 5.47
N ILE A 518 2.06 36.40 4.58
CA ILE A 518 0.74 35.84 4.94
C ILE A 518 0.86 34.80 6.05
N TYR A 519 1.89 33.94 5.99
CA TYR A 519 2.16 32.97 7.05
C TYR A 519 2.47 33.64 8.38
N GLU A 520 3.32 34.68 8.36
CA GLU A 520 3.64 35.48 9.55
C GLU A 520 2.40 36.15 10.14
N SER A 521 1.55 36.74 9.28
CA SER A 521 0.31 37.42 9.71
C SER A 521 -0.70 36.45 10.32
N LEU A 522 -0.87 35.26 9.73
CA LEU A 522 -1.73 34.19 10.26
C LEU A 522 -1.26 33.70 11.65
N VAL A 523 0.05 33.52 11.82
CA VAL A 523 0.61 33.12 13.13
C VAL A 523 0.40 34.21 14.18
N LYS A 524 0.47 35.48 13.79
CA LYS A 524 0.22 36.63 14.69
C LYS A 524 -1.27 36.91 14.95
N GLY A 525 -2.16 36.27 14.19
CA GLY A 525 -3.61 36.48 14.28
C GLY A 525 -4.12 37.71 13.46
N ASP A 526 -3.27 38.34 12.67
CA ASP A 526 -3.63 39.41 11.77
C ASP A 526 -4.00 38.86 10.40
N ASN A 527 -5.23 39.05 9.96
CA ASN A 527 -5.70 38.57 8.65
C ASN A 527 -5.55 39.61 7.52
N THR A 528 -4.49 40.41 7.55
CA THR A 528 -4.25 41.45 6.53
C THR A 528 -3.48 40.88 5.35
N LEU A 529 -4.06 40.99 4.16
CA LEU A 529 -3.42 40.58 2.91
C LEU A 529 -2.56 41.73 2.35
N GLN A 530 -1.26 41.49 2.21
CA GLN A 530 -0.35 42.36 1.46
C GLN A 530 0.17 41.60 0.25
N ALA A 531 -0.51 41.74 -0.88
CA ALA A 531 -0.09 41.13 -2.13
C ALA A 531 1.08 41.88 -2.76
N GLY A 532 2.08 41.11 -3.21
CA GLY A 532 3.19 41.63 -4.02
C GLY A 532 2.94 41.41 -5.52
N THR A 533 4.02 41.36 -6.30
CA THR A 533 3.97 41.08 -7.73
C THR A 533 4.24 39.60 -7.98
N PRO A 534 3.41 38.89 -8.79
CA PRO A 534 3.66 37.49 -9.15
C PRO A 534 5.00 37.32 -9.87
N GLU A 535 5.79 36.30 -9.51
CA GLU A 535 7.09 36.04 -10.14
C GLU A 535 6.96 35.66 -11.62
N SER A 536 5.88 34.95 -11.98
CA SER A 536 5.56 34.65 -13.39
C SER A 536 5.41 35.92 -14.25
N PHE A 537 4.92 37.00 -13.68
CA PHE A 537 4.85 38.30 -14.36
C PHE A 537 6.25 38.89 -14.58
N ASN A 538 7.15 38.78 -13.60
CA ASN A 538 8.54 39.20 -13.74
C ASN A 538 9.27 38.41 -14.83
N VAL A 539 9.02 37.09 -14.90
CA VAL A 539 9.55 36.24 -15.99
C VAL A 539 9.04 36.70 -17.34
N LEU A 540 7.74 36.97 -17.48
CA LEU A 540 7.14 37.48 -18.71
C LEU A 540 7.79 38.80 -19.16
N ILE A 541 8.00 39.76 -18.23
CA ILE A 541 8.69 41.01 -18.53
C ILE A 541 10.10 40.76 -19.09
N LYS A 542 10.84 39.83 -18.49
CA LYS A 542 12.18 39.44 -18.95
C LYS A 542 12.17 38.80 -20.33
N GLU A 543 11.19 37.96 -20.59
CA GLU A 543 11.01 37.34 -21.91
C GLU A 543 10.68 38.42 -22.99
N ILE A 544 9.81 39.35 -22.69
CA ILE A 544 9.48 40.46 -23.62
C ILE A 544 10.71 41.35 -23.83
N GLN A 545 11.46 41.68 -22.77
CA GLN A 545 12.71 42.45 -22.89
C GLN A 545 13.75 41.70 -23.74
N SER A 546 13.79 40.38 -23.69
CA SER A 546 14.70 39.56 -24.53
C SER A 546 14.35 39.63 -26.01
N LEU A 547 13.10 39.94 -26.36
CA LEU A 547 12.66 40.18 -27.73
C LEU A 547 13.00 41.62 -28.22
N GLY A 548 13.71 42.41 -27.42
CA GLY A 548 14.11 43.78 -27.77
C GLY A 548 13.05 44.86 -27.49
N LEU A 549 11.99 44.52 -26.76
CA LEU A 549 10.95 45.46 -26.34
C LEU A 549 11.25 46.04 -24.96
N ASP A 550 11.19 47.37 -24.81
CA ASP A 550 11.43 48.06 -23.52
C ASP A 550 10.13 48.16 -22.72
N ILE A 551 9.98 47.32 -21.70
CA ILE A 551 8.87 47.37 -20.73
C ILE A 551 9.42 47.77 -19.38
N ARG A 552 8.84 48.83 -18.78
CA ARG A 552 9.21 49.34 -17.46
C ARG A 552 8.00 49.37 -16.54
N LEU A 553 8.18 48.95 -15.31
CA LEU A 553 7.17 49.03 -14.25
C LEU A 553 7.38 50.35 -13.47
N ASN A 554 6.36 51.19 -13.43
CA ASN A 554 6.37 52.43 -12.66
C ASN A 554 5.30 52.35 -11.56
N LYS A 555 5.68 52.71 -10.33
CA LYS A 555 4.75 52.88 -9.21
C LYS A 555 4.50 54.34 -8.96
N ARG A 556 3.26 54.73 -8.69
CA ARG A 556 2.95 56.08 -8.20
C ARG A 556 3.26 56.19 -6.72
N ASP A 557 4.08 57.17 -6.33
CA ASP A 557 4.30 57.46 -4.92
C ASP A 557 3.10 58.26 -4.34
N ALA A 558 3.13 58.54 -3.04
CA ALA A 558 2.09 59.29 -2.34
C ALA A 558 1.88 60.70 -2.88
N LEU A 559 2.81 61.25 -3.65
CA LEU A 559 2.77 62.58 -4.29
C LEU A 559 2.31 62.52 -5.75
N GLY A 560 2.00 61.31 -6.27
CA GLY A 560 1.52 61.10 -7.63
C GLY A 560 2.62 60.99 -8.69
N ASN A 561 3.89 61.08 -8.33
CA ASN A 561 5.01 60.94 -9.26
C ASN A 561 5.23 59.48 -9.64
N LEU A 562 5.60 59.24 -10.91
CA LEU A 562 5.96 57.90 -11.38
C LEU A 562 7.40 57.60 -10.98
N VAL A 563 7.57 56.64 -10.09
CA VAL A 563 8.88 56.10 -9.68
C VAL A 563 9.09 54.74 -10.33
N GLU A 564 10.18 54.57 -11.05
CA GLU A 564 10.54 53.31 -11.68
C GLU A 564 10.82 52.23 -10.61
N THR A 565 10.04 51.20 -10.62
CA THR A 565 10.22 50.04 -9.73
C THR A 565 11.04 48.98 -10.47
N ARG A 566 12.33 48.87 -10.16
CA ARG A 566 13.13 47.72 -10.67
C ARG A 566 12.69 46.45 -9.96
N PRO A 567 12.31 45.42 -10.69
CA PRO A 567 12.11 44.11 -10.06
C PRO A 567 13.42 43.66 -9.36
N PRO A 568 13.34 43.08 -8.16
CA PRO A 568 14.53 42.62 -7.46
C PRO A 568 15.31 41.66 -8.35
N SER A 569 16.64 41.82 -8.43
CA SER A 569 17.48 40.92 -9.20
C SER A 569 17.48 39.51 -8.56
N ALA A 570 17.68 38.45 -9.36
CA ALA A 570 17.75 37.08 -8.87
C ALA A 570 18.77 36.91 -7.72
N ALA A 571 19.86 37.67 -7.71
CA ALA A 571 20.83 37.75 -6.64
C ALA A 571 20.28 38.36 -5.33
N GLN A 572 19.35 39.31 -5.43
CA GLN A 572 18.68 39.93 -4.26
C GLN A 572 17.60 39.02 -3.66
N ILE A 573 16.94 38.19 -4.49
CA ILE A 573 16.00 37.17 -4.04
C ILE A 573 16.74 36.07 -3.30
N ALA A 574 17.89 35.66 -3.82
CA ALA A 574 18.72 34.61 -3.22
C ALA A 574 19.40 35.04 -1.90
N SER A 575 19.64 36.35 -1.70
CA SER A 575 20.31 36.87 -0.50
C SER A 575 19.41 37.08 0.71
N GLY A 576 18.08 36.96 0.57
CA GLY A 576 17.12 37.09 1.68
C GLY A 576 17.17 38.43 2.45
N ASN A 577 17.76 39.49 1.89
CA ASN A 577 17.96 40.76 2.58
C ASN A 577 16.84 41.78 2.29
N PRO A 578 15.92 42.01 3.25
CA PRO A 578 14.76 42.89 3.01
C PRO A 578 15.09 44.41 3.01
N ARG A 579 16.36 44.79 3.23
CA ARG A 579 16.76 46.23 3.35
C ARG A 579 17.19 46.91 2.06
N ALA A 580 17.12 46.23 0.91
CA ALA A 580 17.51 46.86 -0.38
C ALA A 580 16.36 47.58 -1.12
N THR A 581 15.21 47.74 -0.51
CA THR A 581 14.04 48.45 -1.12
C THR A 581 13.77 49.85 -0.55
N SER A 582 14.72 50.42 0.19
CA SER A 582 14.64 51.84 0.62
C SER A 582 15.83 52.64 0.06
N LEU A 583 15.74 53.00 -1.19
CA LEU A 583 16.34 54.18 -1.81
C LEU A 583 15.48 54.61 -2.98
#